data_4b2ab5d4730e145883f7c85463d5d6a7
#
_entry.id   4b2ab5d4730e145883f7c85463d5d6a7
#
_cell.length_a   1.000
_cell.length_b   1.000
_cell.length_c   1.000
_cell.angle_alpha   90.00
_cell.angle_beta   90.00
_cell.angle_gamma   90.00
#
_symmetry.space_group_name_H-M   'P 1'
#
loop_
_entity.id
_entity.type
_entity.pdbx_description
1 polymer ?
#
loop_
_entity_poly.entity_id
_entity_poly.type
_entity_poly.pdbx_seq_one_letter_code
_entity_poly.pdbx_strand_id
1 'polypeptide(L)'
;MTNKDIKEKMFDLLNNTKGLYSHIAIEKLVSVMMIDYVKSQNKDVIESYYNYKGPDMILPDGIDDENGCIAVEIKSLRQKQMSLNVIYNTIRRFTFDRGEINKLLIIFVNELPSEIRERIKGKEEQLNFELIIWDIDDLVSLFSKNMNLFIETYNNLDSILLRDTVQVGIKANNDYYLIKRKKYIEQLKSQYKKDNIVLFVGAGASYEANIPTWNSLISELYVSLIDKLLKTHQIEINDEDKEKIKESVINQNGNSPLIQTRFLKNSFKENFDESVREILYKNVVETSGLLEEIGQLCIPNRGKLGIRAIIDYNFDDLIERNLKRLRVKHQSIYAEAMHPDLDALGVYHVHGFLPQDKEDYNDLGNTLLVFSEDGYHKLMLDPYNWANISQLNFMVNNTCLFIGLSMTDPNMRRLLEIAAQKKYDDDLCQHYVIMRRFKINNSGKSESIKRFENVNESLQEDFFKSLGVNVIWVNDYDEIPNLLKQIKN
;
A
#
# COMPACT_ATOMS: atom_id res chain seq x y z
N MET A 1 22.24 10.95 30.70
CA MET A 1 21.90 9.80 29.85
C MET A 1 23.18 9.04 29.56
N THR A 2 23.19 7.73 29.69
CA THR A 2 24.35 6.87 29.44
C THR A 2 24.29 6.25 28.05
N ASN A 3 25.40 5.66 27.60
CA ASN A 3 25.41 4.91 26.33
C ASN A 3 24.37 3.77 26.31
N LYS A 4 24.10 3.18 27.48
CA LYS A 4 23.05 2.17 27.64
C LYS A 4 21.66 2.76 27.38
N ASP A 5 21.38 3.96 27.89
CA ASP A 5 20.09 4.62 27.68
C ASP A 5 19.86 4.97 26.20
N ILE A 6 20.92 5.34 25.44
CA ILE A 6 20.84 5.57 24.00
C ILE A 6 20.44 4.27 23.31
N LYS A 7 21.14 3.17 23.61
CA LYS A 7 20.89 1.85 23.01
C LYS A 7 19.48 1.37 23.29
N GLU A 8 18.99 1.51 24.54
CA GLU A 8 17.61 1.18 24.90
C GLU A 8 16.59 2.01 24.12
N LYS A 9 16.78 3.32 23.98
CA LYS A 9 15.88 4.18 23.20
C LYS A 9 15.85 3.81 21.72
N MET A 10 16.97 3.44 21.12
CA MET A 10 17.03 2.99 19.73
C MET A 10 16.30 1.65 19.56
N PHE A 11 16.47 0.71 20.49
CA PHE A 11 15.73 -0.56 20.49
C PHE A 11 14.23 -0.37 20.71
N ASP A 12 13.83 0.53 21.59
CA ASP A 12 12.43 0.86 21.82
C ASP A 12 11.79 1.42 20.52
N LEU A 13 12.52 2.27 19.81
CA LEU A 13 12.05 2.81 18.53
C LEU A 13 11.91 1.72 17.46
N LEU A 14 12.86 0.78 17.37
CA LEU A 14 12.81 -0.35 16.44
C LEU A 14 11.70 -1.35 16.76
N ASN A 15 11.46 -1.60 18.05
CA ASN A 15 10.48 -2.58 18.52
C ASN A 15 9.08 -2.01 18.70
N ASN A 16 8.93 -0.69 18.54
CA ASN A 16 7.62 -0.05 18.60
C ASN A 16 6.72 -0.62 17.50
N THR A 17 5.48 -0.97 17.85
CA THR A 17 4.50 -1.66 16.99
C THR A 17 4.00 -0.85 15.79
N LYS A 18 4.54 0.32 15.54
CA LYS A 18 4.15 1.23 14.44
C LYS A 18 4.61 0.78 13.02
N GLY A 19 4.94 -0.48 12.83
CA GLY A 19 5.23 -1.04 11.51
C GLY A 19 6.49 -0.44 10.84
N LEU A 20 6.40 -0.13 9.56
CA LEU A 20 7.49 0.49 8.77
C LEU A 20 7.86 1.89 9.25
N TYR A 21 6.96 2.60 9.93
CA TYR A 21 7.23 3.93 10.48
C TYR A 21 8.41 3.92 11.45
N SER A 22 8.56 2.89 12.28
CA SER A 22 9.69 2.77 13.21
C SER A 22 11.03 2.71 12.47
N HIS A 23 11.09 2.02 11.34
CA HIS A 23 12.31 1.94 10.51
C HIS A 23 12.64 3.29 9.89
N ILE A 24 11.66 3.97 9.30
CA ILE A 24 11.83 5.32 8.73
C ILE A 24 12.30 6.31 9.81
N ALA A 25 11.69 6.25 10.99
CA ALA A 25 12.03 7.16 12.09
C ALA A 25 13.46 6.96 12.60
N ILE A 26 13.90 5.70 12.74
CA ILE A 26 15.26 5.42 13.23
C ILE A 26 16.32 5.73 12.17
N GLU A 27 16.06 5.46 10.90
CA GLU A 27 16.95 5.85 9.79
C GLU A 27 17.09 7.38 9.74
N LYS A 28 15.99 8.11 9.96
CA LYS A 28 16.03 9.57 10.05
C LYS A 28 16.83 10.07 11.26
N LEU A 29 16.65 9.45 12.43
CA LEU A 29 17.45 9.77 13.62
C LEU A 29 18.94 9.60 13.33
N VAL A 30 19.35 8.46 12.77
CA VAL A 30 20.73 8.18 12.38
C VAL A 30 21.23 9.21 11.38
N SER A 31 20.44 9.52 10.36
CA SER A 31 20.79 10.51 9.33
C SER A 31 21.05 11.90 9.92
N VAL A 32 20.16 12.39 10.80
CA VAL A 32 20.34 13.71 11.45
C VAL A 32 21.62 13.75 12.29
N MET A 33 21.87 12.71 13.08
CA MET A 33 23.06 12.63 13.93
C MET A 33 24.35 12.51 13.11
N MET A 34 24.33 11.76 12.01
CA MET A 34 25.46 11.64 11.09
C MET A 34 25.80 12.98 10.43
N ILE A 35 24.79 13.70 9.94
CA ILE A 35 24.97 15.01 9.31
C ILE A 35 25.57 16.01 10.28
N ASP A 36 25.07 16.08 11.51
CA ASP A 36 25.62 16.94 12.57
C ASP A 36 27.09 16.60 12.84
N TYR A 37 27.37 15.32 13.00
CA TYR A 37 28.72 14.85 13.29
C TYR A 37 29.72 15.19 12.18
N VAL A 38 29.37 14.92 10.92
CA VAL A 38 30.26 15.22 9.77
C VAL A 38 30.47 16.74 9.64
N LYS A 39 29.42 17.54 9.80
CA LYS A 39 29.52 19.01 9.78
C LYS A 39 30.37 19.55 10.95
N SER A 40 30.35 18.90 12.12
CA SER A 40 31.22 19.29 13.23
C SER A 40 32.72 19.14 12.93
N GLN A 41 33.06 18.32 11.91
CA GLN A 41 34.42 18.14 11.39
C GLN A 41 34.77 19.12 10.24
N ASN A 42 33.89 20.08 9.93
CA ASN A 42 34.01 20.99 8.77
C ASN A 42 34.03 20.24 7.42
N LYS A 43 33.32 19.11 7.31
CA LYS A 43 33.19 18.31 6.10
C LYS A 43 31.79 18.43 5.51
N ASP A 44 31.67 18.28 4.18
CA ASP A 44 30.41 18.40 3.48
C ASP A 44 29.59 17.10 3.49
N VAL A 45 28.26 17.25 3.43
CA VAL A 45 27.29 16.15 3.32
C VAL A 45 26.30 16.44 2.21
N ILE A 46 26.14 15.50 1.29
CA ILE A 46 25.10 15.55 0.24
C ILE A 46 24.02 14.54 0.61
N GLU A 47 22.84 15.03 0.98
CA GLU A 47 21.69 14.19 1.27
C GLU A 47 20.98 13.77 -0.03
N SER A 48 20.71 12.48 -0.19
CA SER A 48 20.07 11.93 -1.40
C SER A 48 18.55 11.92 -1.33
N TYR A 49 17.92 13.05 -1.08
CA TYR A 49 16.46 13.17 -0.96
C TYR A 49 15.66 12.71 -2.19
N TYR A 50 16.29 12.59 -3.36
CA TYR A 50 15.58 12.38 -4.63
C TYR A 50 16.09 11.20 -5.46
N ASN A 51 17.15 10.52 -5.04
CA ASN A 51 17.76 9.47 -5.86
C ASN A 51 17.45 8.08 -5.29
N TYR A 52 16.34 7.49 -5.68
CA TYR A 52 15.88 6.17 -5.24
C TYR A 52 16.82 4.99 -5.58
N LYS A 53 17.89 5.24 -6.32
CA LYS A 53 18.95 4.27 -6.61
C LYS A 53 20.29 4.61 -5.98
N GLY A 54 20.41 5.79 -5.38
CA GLY A 54 21.61 6.27 -4.72
C GLY A 54 21.67 5.83 -3.25
N PRO A 55 22.82 6.07 -2.59
CA PRO A 55 22.96 5.90 -1.15
C PRO A 55 22.09 6.92 -0.40
N ASP A 56 21.85 6.71 0.90
CA ASP A 56 21.09 7.64 1.74
C ASP A 56 21.78 9.00 1.86
N MET A 57 23.10 9.01 1.88
CA MET A 57 23.92 10.23 1.81
C MET A 57 25.28 9.97 1.17
N ILE A 58 25.93 11.03 0.75
CA ILE A 58 27.32 11.01 0.25
C ILE A 58 28.13 11.97 1.11
N LEU A 59 29.32 11.53 1.54
CA LEU A 59 30.30 12.29 2.27
C LEU A 59 31.49 12.54 1.34
N PRO A 60 31.57 13.69 0.64
CA PRO A 60 32.62 13.95 -0.36
C PRO A 60 34.01 13.94 0.24
N ASP A 61 34.12 14.43 1.47
CA ASP A 61 35.38 14.59 2.20
C ASP A 61 35.67 13.48 3.21
N GLY A 62 34.79 12.43 3.21
CA GLY A 62 34.91 11.33 4.16
C GLY A 62 34.40 11.63 5.58
N ILE A 63 34.80 10.79 6.54
CA ILE A 63 34.42 10.90 7.95
C ILE A 63 35.58 10.45 8.83
N ASP A 64 35.83 11.13 9.94
CA ASP A 64 36.97 10.88 10.84
C ASP A 64 38.30 10.86 10.06
N ASP A 65 39.09 9.80 10.20
CA ASP A 65 40.35 9.59 9.49
C ASP A 65 40.14 8.95 8.10
N GLU A 66 38.93 8.56 7.76
CA GLU A 66 38.57 7.97 6.48
C GLU A 66 38.37 9.05 5.42
N ASN A 67 39.42 9.24 4.57
CA ASN A 67 39.43 10.23 3.50
C ASN A 67 38.82 9.66 2.20
N GLY A 68 38.33 10.57 1.36
CA GLY A 68 37.74 10.24 0.06
C GLY A 68 36.22 10.23 0.07
N CYS A 69 35.59 10.05 -1.10
CA CYS A 69 34.15 10.07 -1.24
C CYS A 69 33.54 8.77 -0.71
N ILE A 70 32.70 8.88 0.32
CA ILE A 70 32.03 7.76 0.97
C ILE A 70 30.53 7.83 0.67
N ALA A 71 29.98 6.76 0.11
CA ALA A 71 28.54 6.55 0.07
C ALA A 71 28.08 5.93 1.40
N VAL A 72 27.00 6.41 1.97
CA VAL A 72 26.45 5.92 3.24
C VAL A 72 25.07 5.32 2.99
N GLU A 73 24.88 4.08 3.46
CA GLU A 73 23.61 3.39 3.43
C GLU A 73 23.22 2.97 4.85
N ILE A 74 22.06 3.39 5.30
CA ILE A 74 21.54 3.08 6.65
C ILE A 74 20.56 1.93 6.53
N LYS A 75 20.69 0.90 7.39
CA LYS A 75 19.83 -0.28 7.42
C LYS A 75 19.28 -0.53 8.81
N SER A 76 17.98 -0.32 8.95
CA SER A 76 17.22 -0.62 10.16
C SER A 76 16.54 -1.97 10.02
N LEU A 77 17.26 -3.06 10.28
CA LEU A 77 16.75 -4.42 10.21
C LEU A 77 16.31 -4.89 11.61
N ARG A 78 15.23 -5.65 11.70
CA ARG A 78 14.93 -6.37 12.94
C ARG A 78 15.97 -7.47 13.16
N GLN A 79 16.34 -7.74 14.41
CA GLN A 79 17.42 -8.69 14.74
C GLN A 79 17.23 -10.09 14.12
N LYS A 80 15.97 -10.55 13.95
CA LYS A 80 15.63 -11.81 13.29
C LYS A 80 15.75 -11.76 11.75
N GLN A 81 15.94 -10.58 11.16
CA GLN A 81 15.98 -10.35 9.70
C GLN A 81 17.40 -10.17 9.18
N MET A 82 18.39 -10.13 10.07
CA MET A 82 19.78 -9.92 9.68
C MET A 82 20.33 -11.22 9.04
N SER A 83 20.27 -11.26 7.72
CA SER A 83 20.82 -12.36 6.94
C SER A 83 21.92 -11.87 6.01
N LEU A 84 22.89 -12.74 5.71
CA LEU A 84 23.96 -12.45 4.75
C LEU A 84 23.41 -12.05 3.37
N ASN A 85 22.26 -12.62 2.97
CA ASN A 85 21.63 -12.29 1.69
C ASN A 85 21.17 -10.83 1.60
N VAL A 86 20.61 -10.28 2.66
CA VAL A 86 20.19 -8.86 2.73
C VAL A 86 21.41 -7.97 2.56
N ILE A 87 22.48 -8.25 3.29
CA ILE A 87 23.74 -7.50 3.23
C ILE A 87 24.36 -7.57 1.83
N TYR A 88 24.43 -8.75 1.23
CA TYR A 88 24.94 -8.92 -0.12
C TYR A 88 24.09 -8.24 -1.19
N ASN A 89 22.76 -8.23 -1.04
CA ASN A 89 21.89 -7.52 -1.95
C ASN A 89 22.13 -5.99 -1.86
N THR A 90 22.32 -5.46 -0.66
CA THR A 90 22.70 -4.04 -0.46
C THR A 90 24.04 -3.74 -1.14
N ILE A 91 25.07 -4.53 -0.89
CA ILE A 91 26.40 -4.35 -1.50
C ILE A 91 26.31 -4.43 -3.04
N ARG A 92 25.61 -5.44 -3.59
CA ARG A 92 25.46 -5.63 -5.04
C ARG A 92 24.80 -4.44 -5.73
N ARG A 93 23.91 -3.72 -5.07
CA ARG A 93 23.25 -2.53 -5.62
C ARG A 93 24.28 -1.45 -6.01
N PHE A 94 25.35 -1.33 -5.25
CA PHE A 94 26.41 -0.33 -5.47
C PHE A 94 27.52 -0.82 -6.43
N THR A 95 27.68 -2.13 -6.65
CA THR A 95 28.65 -2.65 -7.63
C THR A 95 28.31 -2.34 -9.09
N PHE A 96 27.05 -1.97 -9.38
CA PHE A 96 26.58 -1.63 -10.73
C PHE A 96 26.63 -0.13 -11.06
N ASP A 97 26.62 0.75 -10.08
CA ASP A 97 26.76 2.20 -10.28
C ASP A 97 28.24 2.62 -10.18
N ARG A 98 28.94 2.50 -11.31
CA ARG A 98 30.35 2.88 -11.41
C ARG A 98 30.52 4.38 -11.58
N GLY A 99 31.43 4.95 -10.87
CA GLY A 99 32.13 6.15 -11.31
C GLY A 99 32.84 6.93 -10.25
N GLU A 100 32.19 7.19 -9.10
CA GLU A 100 32.73 8.15 -8.12
C GLU A 100 32.81 7.63 -6.68
N ILE A 101 32.20 6.46 -6.40
CA ILE A 101 32.17 5.89 -5.05
C ILE A 101 33.44 5.08 -4.84
N ASN A 102 34.32 5.59 -3.98
CA ASN A 102 35.54 4.90 -3.59
C ASN A 102 35.33 4.01 -2.36
N LYS A 103 34.39 4.37 -1.50
CA LYS A 103 34.08 3.67 -0.26
C LYS A 103 32.57 3.59 -0.05
N LEU A 104 32.11 2.50 0.57
CA LEU A 104 30.72 2.31 1.01
C LEU A 104 30.67 2.07 2.51
N LEU A 105 30.04 2.97 3.24
CA LEU A 105 29.72 2.79 4.66
C LEU A 105 28.31 2.24 4.78
N ILE A 106 28.16 1.03 5.29
CA ILE A 106 26.84 0.48 5.66
C ILE A 106 26.69 0.57 7.16
N ILE A 107 25.60 1.21 7.59
CA ILE A 107 25.27 1.41 9.00
C ILE A 107 24.11 0.49 9.36
N PHE A 108 24.36 -0.47 10.24
CA PHE A 108 23.32 -1.31 10.83
C PHE A 108 22.88 -0.75 12.17
N VAL A 109 21.57 -0.53 12.33
CA VAL A 109 21.03 -0.01 13.59
C VAL A 109 20.98 -1.05 14.70
N ASN A 110 21.31 -2.31 14.41
CA ASN A 110 21.36 -3.44 15.33
C ASN A 110 22.80 -3.91 15.60
N GLU A 111 22.97 -4.73 16.62
CA GLU A 111 24.22 -5.48 16.81
C GLU A 111 24.46 -6.42 15.62
N LEU A 112 25.65 -6.34 15.04
CA LEU A 112 26.07 -7.24 13.98
C LEU A 112 26.79 -8.45 14.59
N PRO A 113 26.25 -9.68 14.47
CA PRO A 113 26.93 -10.85 14.96
C PRO A 113 28.34 -11.00 14.39
N SER A 114 29.32 -11.37 15.21
CA SER A 114 30.74 -11.50 14.81
C SER A 114 30.92 -12.41 13.60
N GLU A 115 30.16 -13.52 13.56
CA GLU A 115 30.19 -14.46 12.44
C GLU A 115 29.76 -13.83 11.10
N ILE A 116 28.77 -12.94 11.12
CA ILE A 116 28.31 -12.20 9.93
C ILE A 116 29.37 -11.18 9.54
N ARG A 117 29.95 -10.46 10.49
CA ARG A 117 31.01 -9.46 10.25
C ARG A 117 32.25 -10.10 9.60
N GLU A 118 32.70 -11.26 10.07
CA GLU A 118 33.80 -12.02 9.48
C GLU A 118 33.53 -12.49 8.06
N ARG A 119 32.32 -13.02 7.81
CA ARG A 119 31.92 -13.46 6.47
C ARG A 119 31.84 -12.32 5.45
N ILE A 120 31.48 -11.12 5.88
CA ILE A 120 31.47 -9.95 5.00
C ILE A 120 32.91 -9.54 4.68
N LYS A 121 33.78 -9.43 5.70
CA LYS A 121 35.20 -9.12 5.52
C LYS A 121 35.90 -10.08 4.54
N GLY A 122 35.60 -11.38 4.59
CA GLY A 122 36.15 -12.36 3.66
C GLY A 122 35.77 -12.20 2.19
N LYS A 123 34.85 -11.26 1.86
CA LYS A 123 34.45 -10.94 0.49
C LYS A 123 34.85 -9.56 0.01
N GLU A 124 35.47 -8.74 0.87
CA GLU A 124 35.94 -7.39 0.51
C GLU A 124 36.92 -7.43 -0.69
N GLU A 125 37.75 -8.46 -0.79
CA GLU A 125 38.68 -8.62 -1.93
C GLU A 125 38.00 -8.76 -3.30
N GLN A 126 36.69 -9.05 -3.33
CA GLN A 126 35.92 -9.18 -4.56
C GLN A 126 35.19 -7.87 -4.95
N LEU A 127 35.29 -6.83 -4.14
CA LEU A 127 34.63 -5.55 -4.36
C LEU A 127 35.56 -4.57 -5.05
N ASN A 128 35.00 -3.69 -5.88
CA ASN A 128 35.73 -2.61 -6.55
C ASN A 128 35.83 -1.32 -5.71
N PHE A 129 35.41 -1.37 -4.44
CA PHE A 129 35.40 -0.28 -3.47
C PHE A 129 35.68 -0.82 -2.08
N GLU A 130 36.13 0.04 -1.19
CA GLU A 130 36.34 -0.29 0.22
C GLU A 130 34.99 -0.31 0.96
N LEU A 131 34.79 -1.34 1.81
CA LEU A 131 33.57 -1.51 2.59
C LEU A 131 33.83 -1.20 4.06
N ILE A 132 33.11 -0.22 4.61
CA ILE A 132 33.11 0.14 6.02
C ILE A 132 31.78 -0.30 6.63
N ILE A 133 31.81 -0.92 7.80
CA ILE A 133 30.61 -1.42 8.48
C ILE A 133 30.56 -0.84 9.88
N TRP A 134 29.48 -0.12 10.16
CA TRP A 134 29.12 0.32 11.50
C TRP A 134 27.90 -0.45 12.00
N ASP A 135 27.86 -0.68 13.31
CA ASP A 135 26.69 -1.24 13.98
C ASP A 135 26.22 -0.31 15.12
N ILE A 136 25.31 -0.82 15.95
CA ILE A 136 24.72 0.01 17.02
C ILE A 136 25.74 0.55 18.01
N ASP A 137 26.85 -0.14 18.25
CA ASP A 137 27.88 0.32 19.19
C ASP A 137 28.65 1.52 18.62
N ASP A 138 28.93 1.51 17.31
CA ASP A 138 29.51 2.65 16.59
C ASP A 138 28.55 3.84 16.63
N LEU A 139 27.24 3.61 16.41
CA LEU A 139 26.20 4.63 16.49
C LEU A 139 26.06 5.23 17.89
N VAL A 140 26.07 4.40 18.94
CA VAL A 140 26.01 4.88 20.32
C VAL A 140 27.20 5.74 20.65
N SER A 141 28.41 5.37 20.21
CA SER A 141 29.62 6.17 20.36
C SER A 141 29.48 7.53 19.65
N LEU A 142 28.97 7.54 18.42
CA LEU A 142 28.70 8.76 17.67
C LEU A 142 27.67 9.66 18.38
N PHE A 143 26.52 9.11 18.82
CA PHE A 143 25.43 9.87 19.42
C PHE A 143 25.81 10.44 20.79
N SER A 144 26.70 9.76 21.51
CA SER A 144 27.22 10.27 22.78
C SER A 144 28.04 11.56 22.66
N LYS A 145 28.56 11.86 21.45
CA LYS A 145 29.32 13.10 21.18
C LYS A 145 28.41 14.34 21.19
N ASN A 146 27.13 14.21 20.83
CA ASN A 146 26.14 15.28 20.92
C ASN A 146 24.81 14.79 21.52
N MET A 147 24.83 14.50 22.82
CA MET A 147 23.70 13.96 23.58
C MET A 147 22.47 14.86 23.52
N ASN A 148 22.65 16.18 23.54
CA ASN A 148 21.53 17.13 23.52
C ASN A 148 20.77 17.02 22.19
N LEU A 149 21.49 16.99 21.08
CA LEU A 149 20.88 16.83 19.75
C LEU A 149 20.17 15.47 19.64
N PHE A 150 20.76 14.39 20.16
CA PHE A 150 20.13 13.09 20.16
C PHE A 150 18.77 13.12 20.88
N ILE A 151 18.72 13.69 22.09
CA ILE A 151 17.48 13.79 22.87
C ILE A 151 16.45 14.66 22.15
N GLU A 152 16.88 15.81 21.63
CA GLU A 152 16.01 16.73 20.88
C GLU A 152 15.44 16.05 19.64
N THR A 153 16.29 15.42 18.82
CA THR A 153 15.88 14.71 17.60
C THR A 153 14.94 13.55 17.92
N TYR A 154 15.28 12.72 18.92
CA TYR A 154 14.46 11.59 19.32
C TYR A 154 13.05 12.01 19.76
N ASN A 155 12.95 13.09 20.55
CA ASN A 155 11.66 13.57 21.04
C ASN A 155 10.82 14.27 19.98
N ASN A 156 11.43 14.75 18.89
CA ASN A 156 10.77 15.53 17.84
C ASN A 156 10.73 14.80 16.48
N LEU A 157 11.00 13.49 16.43
CA LEU A 157 11.09 12.71 15.19
C LEU A 157 9.86 12.88 14.30
N ASP A 158 8.64 12.79 14.85
CA ASP A 158 7.41 12.96 14.09
C ASP A 158 7.33 14.33 13.40
N SER A 159 7.74 15.39 14.11
CA SER A 159 7.76 16.75 13.56
C SER A 159 8.84 16.94 12.49
N ILE A 160 9.98 16.27 12.64
CA ILE A 160 11.09 16.29 11.66
C ILE A 160 10.64 15.58 10.38
N LEU A 161 10.09 14.37 10.49
CA LEU A 161 9.59 13.60 9.35
C LEU A 161 8.48 14.34 8.60
N LEU A 162 7.53 14.92 9.33
CA LEU A 162 6.47 15.75 8.73
C LEU A 162 7.04 16.94 7.97
N ARG A 163 8.01 17.65 8.56
CA ARG A 163 8.67 18.79 7.92
C ARG A 163 9.39 18.38 6.64
N ASP A 164 10.09 17.25 6.65
CA ASP A 164 10.78 16.72 5.46
C ASP A 164 9.78 16.38 4.35
N THR A 165 8.69 15.69 4.69
CA THR A 165 7.63 15.35 3.74
C THR A 165 7.03 16.60 3.09
N VAL A 166 6.76 17.63 3.89
CA VAL A 166 6.27 18.94 3.41
C VAL A 166 7.31 19.60 2.49
N GLN A 167 8.59 19.60 2.84
CA GLN A 167 9.65 20.18 2.00
C GLN A 167 9.80 19.44 0.67
N VAL A 168 9.69 18.11 0.68
CA VAL A 168 9.67 17.31 -0.56
C VAL A 168 8.52 17.77 -1.47
N GLY A 169 7.31 17.90 -0.92
CA GLY A 169 6.16 18.38 -1.68
C GLY A 169 6.33 19.80 -2.23
N ILE A 170 6.90 20.72 -1.44
CA ILE A 170 7.15 22.11 -1.89
C ILE A 170 8.17 22.16 -3.04
N LYS A 171 9.21 21.32 -3.01
CA LYS A 171 10.29 21.27 -4.03
C LYS A 171 9.92 20.42 -5.24
N ALA A 172 8.89 19.55 -5.13
CA ALA A 172 8.48 18.68 -6.22
C ALA A 172 8.02 19.52 -7.43
N ASN A 173 8.54 19.19 -8.62
CA ASN A 173 8.01 19.72 -9.87
C ASN A 173 6.79 18.90 -10.33
N ASN A 174 6.01 19.46 -11.26
CA ASN A 174 4.76 18.86 -11.70
C ASN A 174 4.91 17.46 -12.33
N ASP A 175 6.10 17.08 -12.79
CA ASP A 175 6.36 15.82 -13.50
C ASP A 175 7.01 14.75 -12.61
N TYR A 176 7.31 15.08 -11.35
CA TYR A 176 7.98 14.15 -10.44
C TYR A 176 7.20 12.83 -10.24
N TYR A 177 5.86 12.90 -10.19
CA TYR A 177 5.03 11.71 -10.09
C TYR A 177 5.17 10.79 -11.32
N LEU A 178 5.44 11.32 -12.54
CA LEU A 178 5.64 10.52 -13.75
C LEU A 178 6.91 9.67 -13.66
N ILE A 179 7.97 10.22 -13.08
CA ILE A 179 9.23 9.51 -12.85
C ILE A 179 9.01 8.35 -11.88
N LYS A 180 8.33 8.62 -10.75
CA LYS A 180 7.95 7.58 -9.77
C LYS A 180 7.05 6.51 -10.41
N ARG A 181 6.02 6.93 -11.14
CA ARG A 181 5.10 6.03 -11.84
C ARG A 181 5.83 5.08 -12.78
N LYS A 182 6.73 5.61 -13.61
CA LYS A 182 7.54 4.78 -14.53
C LYS A 182 8.36 3.74 -13.76
N LYS A 183 9.03 4.14 -12.67
CA LYS A 183 9.78 3.22 -11.80
C LYS A 183 8.88 2.12 -11.25
N TYR A 184 7.72 2.47 -10.68
CA TYR A 184 6.81 1.51 -10.06
C TYR A 184 6.20 0.55 -11.09
N ILE A 185 5.92 1.00 -12.31
CA ILE A 185 5.48 0.13 -13.40
C ILE A 185 6.58 -0.88 -13.78
N GLU A 186 7.85 -0.47 -13.87
CA GLU A 186 8.94 -1.40 -14.15
C GLU A 186 9.14 -2.43 -13.00
N GLN A 187 8.96 -2.02 -11.76
CA GLN A 187 8.98 -2.95 -10.63
C GLN A 187 7.82 -3.95 -10.70
N LEU A 188 6.59 -3.48 -11.00
CA LEU A 188 5.43 -4.34 -11.20
C LEU A 188 5.61 -5.32 -12.37
N LYS A 189 6.19 -4.89 -13.51
CA LYS A 189 6.57 -5.80 -14.60
C LYS A 189 7.49 -6.93 -14.14
N SER A 190 8.49 -6.58 -13.31
CA SER A 190 9.40 -7.58 -12.76
C SER A 190 8.67 -8.58 -11.87
N GLN A 191 7.73 -8.13 -11.05
CA GLN A 191 6.94 -9.02 -10.18
C GLN A 191 5.93 -9.84 -11.00
N TYR A 192 5.33 -9.26 -12.03
CA TYR A 192 4.44 -9.97 -12.97
C TYR A 192 5.15 -11.13 -13.64
N LYS A 193 6.39 -10.92 -14.10
CA LYS A 193 7.23 -11.98 -14.72
C LYS A 193 7.61 -13.10 -13.75
N LYS A 194 7.50 -12.87 -12.45
CA LYS A 194 7.78 -13.86 -11.38
C LYS A 194 6.52 -14.53 -10.84
N ASP A 195 5.35 -14.30 -11.45
CA ASP A 195 4.04 -14.77 -10.98
C ASP A 195 3.74 -14.35 -9.51
N ASN A 196 4.18 -13.16 -9.13
CA ASN A 196 4.16 -12.68 -7.74
C ASN A 196 3.17 -11.55 -7.48
N ILE A 197 2.29 -11.23 -8.44
CA ILE A 197 1.28 -10.18 -8.25
C ILE A 197 -0.05 -10.78 -7.82
N VAL A 198 -0.63 -10.17 -6.77
CA VAL A 198 -2.02 -10.37 -6.36
C VAL A 198 -2.78 -9.06 -6.59
N LEU A 199 -3.92 -9.13 -7.26
CA LEU A 199 -4.78 -7.97 -7.45
C LEU A 199 -5.73 -7.84 -6.25
N PHE A 200 -5.85 -6.63 -5.73
CA PHE A 200 -6.88 -6.23 -4.78
C PHE A 200 -7.81 -5.26 -5.49
N VAL A 201 -9.06 -5.67 -5.69
CA VAL A 201 -10.01 -4.95 -6.53
C VAL A 201 -11.16 -4.42 -5.68
N GLY A 202 -11.60 -3.21 -5.99
CA GLY A 202 -12.73 -2.60 -5.32
C GLY A 202 -13.70 -1.92 -6.28
N ALA A 203 -14.71 -1.26 -5.74
CA ALA A 203 -15.87 -0.73 -6.47
C ALA A 203 -15.53 0.19 -7.65
N GLY A 204 -14.38 0.87 -7.60
CA GLY A 204 -13.91 1.68 -8.72
C GLY A 204 -13.63 0.86 -9.99
N ALA A 205 -13.35 -0.42 -9.88
CA ALA A 205 -13.12 -1.28 -11.05
C ALA A 205 -14.42 -1.61 -11.81
N SER A 206 -15.54 -1.70 -11.09
CA SER A 206 -16.87 -1.99 -11.65
C SER A 206 -17.69 -0.72 -11.97
N TYR A 207 -17.15 0.46 -11.64
CA TYR A 207 -17.88 1.74 -11.79
C TYR A 207 -18.29 2.03 -13.24
N GLU A 208 -17.38 1.85 -14.19
CA GLU A 208 -17.67 2.06 -15.63
C GLU A 208 -18.63 1.02 -16.19
N ALA A 209 -18.81 -0.11 -15.50
CA ALA A 209 -19.81 -1.11 -15.83
C ALA A 209 -21.19 -0.81 -15.21
N ASN A 210 -21.39 0.41 -14.72
CA ASN A 210 -22.61 0.90 -14.07
C ASN A 210 -23.00 0.17 -12.77
N ILE A 211 -22.05 -0.48 -12.11
CA ILE A 211 -22.24 -0.89 -10.72
C ILE A 211 -22.23 0.36 -9.83
N PRO A 212 -23.25 0.56 -8.98
CA PRO A 212 -23.31 1.73 -8.13
C PRO A 212 -22.17 1.77 -7.12
N THR A 213 -21.68 2.97 -6.82
CA THR A 213 -20.77 3.18 -5.70
C THR A 213 -21.47 2.86 -4.38
N TRP A 214 -20.69 2.68 -3.31
CA TRP A 214 -21.23 2.39 -1.98
C TRP A 214 -22.31 3.38 -1.53
N ASN A 215 -22.04 4.68 -1.65
CA ASN A 215 -23.01 5.72 -1.27
C ASN A 215 -24.27 5.69 -2.16
N SER A 216 -24.11 5.46 -3.45
CA SER A 216 -25.22 5.33 -4.39
C SER A 216 -26.08 4.11 -4.07
N LEU A 217 -25.46 2.97 -3.78
CA LEU A 217 -26.14 1.74 -3.39
C LEU A 217 -26.99 1.94 -2.11
N ILE A 218 -26.43 2.56 -1.09
CA ILE A 218 -27.14 2.86 0.17
C ILE A 218 -28.33 3.79 -0.10
N SER A 219 -28.13 4.85 -0.88
CA SER A 219 -29.21 5.79 -1.18
C SER A 219 -30.35 5.14 -1.98
N GLU A 220 -30.03 4.28 -2.94
CA GLU A 220 -31.04 3.54 -3.71
C GLU A 220 -31.81 2.52 -2.85
N LEU A 221 -31.12 1.81 -1.97
CA LEU A 221 -31.76 0.92 -0.99
C LEU A 221 -32.71 1.71 -0.08
N TYR A 222 -32.30 2.88 0.40
CA TYR A 222 -33.11 3.72 1.24
C TYR A 222 -34.38 4.19 0.52
N VAL A 223 -34.24 4.67 -0.71
CA VAL A 223 -35.39 5.08 -1.55
C VAL A 223 -36.33 3.88 -1.82
N SER A 224 -35.76 2.70 -2.15
CA SER A 224 -36.56 1.48 -2.35
C SER A 224 -37.33 1.09 -1.11
N LEU A 225 -36.74 1.22 0.08
CA LEU A 225 -37.44 0.92 1.35
C LEU A 225 -38.57 1.92 1.58
N ILE A 226 -38.35 3.21 1.40
CA ILE A 226 -39.39 4.26 1.57
C ILE A 226 -40.52 4.06 0.56
N ASP A 227 -40.19 3.82 -0.71
CA ASP A 227 -41.22 3.57 -1.76
C ASP A 227 -42.08 2.35 -1.41
N LYS A 228 -41.50 1.26 -0.92
CA LYS A 228 -42.24 0.08 -0.45
C LYS A 228 -43.16 0.42 0.73
N LEU A 229 -42.65 1.16 1.73
CA LEU A 229 -43.46 1.54 2.89
C LEU A 229 -44.60 2.46 2.53
N LEU A 230 -44.41 3.46 1.68
CA LEU A 230 -45.44 4.39 1.25
C LEU A 230 -46.50 3.70 0.39
N LYS A 231 -46.11 2.75 -0.47
CA LYS A 231 -47.07 1.95 -1.23
C LYS A 231 -48.01 1.12 -0.35
N THR A 232 -47.57 0.67 0.82
CA THR A 232 -48.47 0.00 1.79
C THR A 232 -49.54 0.93 2.32
N HIS A 233 -49.32 2.26 2.24
CA HIS A 233 -50.28 3.29 2.62
C HIS A 233 -50.98 3.95 1.40
N GLN A 234 -50.85 3.35 0.20
CA GLN A 234 -51.42 3.86 -1.06
C GLN A 234 -50.86 5.25 -1.45
N ILE A 235 -49.61 5.54 -1.06
CA ILE A 235 -48.91 6.77 -1.43
C ILE A 235 -47.84 6.40 -2.47
N GLU A 236 -47.92 7.04 -3.63
CA GLU A 236 -46.92 6.87 -4.70
C GLU A 236 -45.95 8.05 -4.71
N ILE A 237 -44.62 7.77 -4.81
CA ILE A 237 -43.60 8.77 -5.00
C ILE A 237 -43.24 8.82 -6.50
N ASN A 238 -43.30 10.00 -7.10
CA ASN A 238 -42.85 10.20 -8.48
C ASN A 238 -41.32 10.12 -8.57
N ASP A 239 -40.80 9.95 -9.80
CA ASP A 239 -39.38 9.74 -10.02
C ASP A 239 -38.54 10.99 -9.68
N GLU A 240 -39.10 12.19 -9.84
CA GLU A 240 -38.42 13.46 -9.49
C GLU A 240 -38.20 13.55 -7.97
N ASP A 241 -39.20 13.19 -7.17
CA ASP A 241 -39.08 13.19 -5.72
C ASP A 241 -38.14 12.08 -5.23
N LYS A 242 -38.10 10.92 -5.91
CA LYS A 242 -37.12 9.87 -5.63
C LYS A 242 -35.69 10.36 -5.80
N GLU A 243 -35.39 11.10 -6.87
CA GLU A 243 -34.06 11.66 -7.09
C GLU A 243 -33.71 12.71 -6.03
N LYS A 244 -34.62 13.59 -5.66
CA LYS A 244 -34.42 14.57 -4.56
C LYS A 244 -34.14 13.88 -3.23
N ILE A 245 -34.83 12.77 -2.93
CA ILE A 245 -34.61 11.98 -1.72
C ILE A 245 -33.21 11.34 -1.77
N LYS A 246 -32.78 10.76 -2.90
CA LYS A 246 -31.44 10.21 -3.07
C LYS A 246 -30.36 11.25 -2.81
N GLU A 247 -30.46 12.41 -3.45
CA GLU A 247 -29.52 13.53 -3.25
C GLU A 247 -29.47 13.96 -1.79
N SER A 248 -30.63 14.07 -1.13
CA SER A 248 -30.73 14.43 0.28
C SER A 248 -30.05 13.39 1.18
N VAL A 249 -30.23 12.10 0.92
CA VAL A 249 -29.60 11.00 1.67
C VAL A 249 -28.09 11.00 1.49
N ILE A 250 -27.59 11.20 0.26
CA ILE A 250 -26.16 11.31 -0.02
C ILE A 250 -25.53 12.50 0.70
N ASN A 251 -26.25 13.64 0.73
CA ASN A 251 -25.77 14.88 1.33
C ASN A 251 -25.96 14.95 2.85
N GLN A 252 -26.72 14.03 3.46
CA GLN A 252 -26.84 13.93 4.92
C GLN A 252 -25.57 13.33 5.54
N ASN A 253 -24.47 14.08 5.45
CA ASN A 253 -23.12 13.71 5.90
C ASN A 253 -22.98 13.51 7.42
N GLY A 254 -24.05 13.49 8.21
CA GLY A 254 -24.02 13.35 9.66
C GLY A 254 -24.06 11.89 10.17
N ASN A 255 -24.56 10.95 9.38
CA ASN A 255 -24.67 9.55 9.79
C ASN A 255 -23.62 8.69 9.07
N SER A 256 -22.85 7.94 9.83
CA SER A 256 -21.92 6.95 9.25
C SER A 256 -22.68 6.04 8.27
N PRO A 257 -22.19 5.82 7.04
CA PRO A 257 -22.79 4.89 6.09
C PRO A 257 -23.07 3.50 6.70
N LEU A 258 -22.21 3.06 7.62
CA LEU A 258 -22.34 1.78 8.31
C LEU A 258 -23.56 1.74 9.24
N ILE A 259 -23.96 2.85 9.86
CA ILE A 259 -25.18 2.93 10.69
C ILE A 259 -26.41 2.86 9.81
N GLN A 260 -26.42 3.58 8.68
CA GLN A 260 -27.52 3.55 7.71
C GLN A 260 -27.75 2.14 7.17
N THR A 261 -26.66 1.43 6.83
CA THR A 261 -26.74 0.06 6.33
C THR A 261 -27.29 -0.93 7.34
N ARG A 262 -26.99 -0.77 8.63
CA ARG A 262 -27.59 -1.59 9.70
C ARG A 262 -29.11 -1.42 9.78
N PHE A 263 -29.59 -0.16 9.68
CA PHE A 263 -31.02 0.13 9.63
C PHE A 263 -31.69 -0.53 8.41
N LEU A 264 -31.11 -0.39 7.23
CA LEU A 264 -31.60 -0.99 5.99
C LEU A 264 -31.67 -2.52 6.10
N LYS A 265 -30.60 -3.16 6.56
CA LYS A 265 -30.56 -4.60 6.74
C LYS A 265 -31.66 -5.11 7.67
N ASN A 266 -31.87 -4.43 8.79
CA ASN A 266 -32.96 -4.80 9.74
C ASN A 266 -34.34 -4.58 9.15
N SER A 267 -34.53 -3.61 8.26
CA SER A 267 -35.80 -3.28 7.64
C SER A 267 -36.18 -4.25 6.52
N PHE A 268 -35.20 -4.64 5.69
CA PHE A 268 -35.42 -5.59 4.59
C PHE A 268 -35.46 -7.07 5.05
N LYS A 269 -34.83 -7.39 6.20
CA LYS A 269 -34.73 -8.74 6.76
C LYS A 269 -34.24 -9.76 5.73
N GLU A 270 -34.99 -10.85 5.49
CA GLU A 270 -34.64 -11.94 4.57
C GLU A 270 -34.55 -11.50 3.10
N ASN A 271 -35.18 -10.41 2.72
CA ASN A 271 -35.14 -9.87 1.36
C ASN A 271 -33.98 -8.89 1.12
N PHE A 272 -33.10 -8.70 2.09
CA PHE A 272 -32.03 -7.74 2.00
C PHE A 272 -31.05 -8.05 0.84
N ASP A 273 -30.54 -9.27 0.78
CA ASP A 273 -29.57 -9.68 -0.24
C ASP A 273 -30.16 -9.60 -1.65
N GLU A 274 -31.45 -9.92 -1.81
CA GLU A 274 -32.14 -9.79 -3.09
C GLU A 274 -32.30 -8.33 -3.50
N SER A 275 -32.71 -7.47 -2.56
CA SER A 275 -32.82 -6.02 -2.83
C SER A 275 -31.49 -5.39 -3.18
N VAL A 276 -30.39 -5.81 -2.56
CA VAL A 276 -29.03 -5.37 -2.92
C VAL A 276 -28.69 -5.83 -4.34
N ARG A 277 -28.93 -7.10 -4.67
CA ARG A 277 -28.65 -7.67 -6.00
C ARG A 277 -29.44 -6.95 -7.10
N GLU A 278 -30.75 -6.75 -6.92
CA GLU A 278 -31.60 -6.03 -7.87
C GLU A 278 -31.03 -4.63 -8.19
N ILE A 279 -30.55 -3.92 -7.19
CA ILE A 279 -29.98 -2.58 -7.37
C ILE A 279 -28.61 -2.67 -8.02
N LEU A 280 -27.74 -3.59 -7.60
CA LEU A 280 -26.40 -3.75 -8.18
C LEU A 280 -26.45 -3.95 -9.68
N TYR A 281 -27.35 -4.80 -10.16
CA TYR A 281 -27.39 -5.21 -11.58
C TYR A 281 -28.45 -4.49 -12.43
N LYS A 282 -29.13 -3.50 -11.86
CA LYS A 282 -30.24 -2.79 -12.54
C LYS A 282 -29.87 -2.21 -13.92
N ASN A 283 -28.68 -1.64 -14.04
CA ASN A 283 -28.20 -0.98 -15.26
C ASN A 283 -26.82 -1.48 -15.70
N VAL A 284 -26.44 -2.69 -15.27
CA VAL A 284 -25.10 -3.22 -15.49
C VAL A 284 -24.82 -3.42 -16.99
N VAL A 285 -23.60 -3.13 -17.41
CA VAL A 285 -23.01 -3.56 -18.67
C VAL A 285 -21.97 -4.63 -18.40
N GLU A 286 -21.84 -5.60 -19.32
CA GLU A 286 -21.07 -6.82 -19.09
C GLU A 286 -19.58 -6.58 -18.86
N THR A 287 -19.02 -5.48 -19.35
CA THR A 287 -17.60 -5.17 -19.23
C THR A 287 -17.33 -3.68 -19.39
N SER A 288 -16.16 -3.26 -18.95
CA SER A 288 -15.60 -1.92 -19.15
C SER A 288 -14.15 -2.03 -19.58
N GLY A 289 -13.56 -0.92 -20.01
CA GLY A 289 -12.15 -0.88 -20.40
C GLY A 289 -11.21 -1.35 -19.27
N LEU A 290 -11.51 -1.00 -18.03
CA LEU A 290 -10.71 -1.40 -16.87
C LEU A 290 -10.89 -2.90 -16.55
N LEU A 291 -12.11 -3.40 -16.52
CA LEU A 291 -12.39 -4.83 -16.28
C LEU A 291 -11.74 -5.70 -17.35
N GLU A 292 -11.77 -5.26 -18.62
CA GLU A 292 -11.12 -5.99 -19.70
C GLU A 292 -9.61 -6.11 -19.47
N GLU A 293 -8.93 -5.03 -19.11
CA GLU A 293 -7.48 -5.09 -18.86
C GLU A 293 -7.10 -5.86 -17.59
N ILE A 294 -7.93 -5.83 -16.55
CA ILE A 294 -7.77 -6.71 -15.39
C ILE A 294 -7.82 -8.17 -15.85
N GLY A 295 -8.82 -8.54 -16.65
CA GLY A 295 -8.92 -9.89 -17.20
C GLY A 295 -7.75 -10.26 -18.10
N GLN A 296 -7.28 -9.31 -18.94
CA GLN A 296 -6.10 -9.52 -19.78
C GLN A 296 -4.83 -9.83 -18.99
N LEU A 297 -4.62 -9.18 -17.83
CA LEU A 297 -3.51 -9.51 -16.93
C LEU A 297 -3.57 -10.95 -16.42
N CYS A 298 -4.77 -11.50 -16.27
CA CYS A 298 -5.00 -12.84 -15.74
C CYS A 298 -4.81 -13.96 -16.78
N ILE A 299 -4.65 -13.62 -18.07
CA ILE A 299 -4.41 -14.64 -19.10
C ILE A 299 -3.00 -15.23 -18.91
N PRO A 300 -2.88 -16.55 -18.64
CA PRO A 300 -1.58 -17.21 -18.48
C PRO A 300 -0.71 -17.08 -19.74
N ASN A 301 0.59 -16.87 -19.57
CA ASN A 301 1.52 -16.74 -20.66
C ASN A 301 2.59 -17.84 -20.62
N ARG A 302 2.52 -18.83 -21.53
CA ARG A 302 3.52 -19.90 -21.74
C ARG A 302 4.08 -20.51 -20.45
N GLY A 303 3.18 -21.06 -19.62
CA GLY A 303 3.58 -21.73 -18.36
C GLY A 303 3.79 -20.79 -17.17
N LYS A 304 3.40 -19.52 -17.30
CA LYS A 304 3.37 -18.54 -16.21
C LYS A 304 1.95 -18.12 -15.92
N LEU A 305 1.63 -17.99 -14.64
CA LEU A 305 0.28 -17.59 -14.19
C LEU A 305 0.02 -16.09 -14.43
N GLY A 306 1.06 -15.25 -14.32
CA GLY A 306 0.96 -13.79 -14.35
C GLY A 306 0.39 -13.22 -13.05
N ILE A 307 -0.91 -13.39 -12.82
CA ILE A 307 -1.59 -13.01 -11.58
C ILE A 307 -1.77 -14.24 -10.71
N ARG A 308 -1.38 -14.15 -9.44
CA ARG A 308 -1.43 -15.24 -8.45
C ARG A 308 -2.83 -15.47 -7.92
N ALA A 309 -3.55 -14.40 -7.62
CA ALA A 309 -4.92 -14.40 -7.09
C ALA A 309 -5.56 -13.02 -7.29
N ILE A 310 -6.88 -12.97 -7.18
CA ILE A 310 -7.65 -11.73 -7.07
C ILE A 310 -8.36 -11.72 -5.71
N ILE A 311 -8.18 -10.64 -4.96
CA ILE A 311 -8.93 -10.34 -3.75
C ILE A 311 -9.96 -9.28 -4.12
N ASP A 312 -11.22 -9.66 -4.12
CA ASP A 312 -12.31 -8.77 -4.51
C ASP A 312 -13.09 -8.27 -3.30
N TYR A 313 -13.23 -6.97 -3.20
CA TYR A 313 -14.03 -6.26 -2.20
C TYR A 313 -15.44 -5.96 -2.70
N ASN A 314 -15.70 -6.23 -3.99
CA ASN A 314 -17.01 -6.04 -4.61
C ASN A 314 -17.92 -7.23 -4.30
N PHE A 315 -19.22 -6.95 -4.32
CA PHE A 315 -20.23 -7.99 -4.23
C PHE A 315 -20.57 -8.61 -5.59
N ASP A 316 -20.29 -7.90 -6.68
CA ASP A 316 -20.64 -8.30 -8.05
C ASP A 316 -19.73 -9.42 -8.59
N ASP A 317 -20.19 -10.09 -9.67
CA ASP A 317 -19.48 -11.17 -10.37
C ASP A 317 -18.88 -10.74 -11.73
N LEU A 318 -18.63 -9.44 -11.93
CA LEU A 318 -18.16 -8.93 -13.21
C LEU A 318 -16.73 -9.40 -13.55
N ILE A 319 -15.90 -9.64 -12.54
CA ILE A 319 -14.57 -10.21 -12.73
C ILE A 319 -14.68 -11.62 -13.29
N GLU A 320 -15.52 -12.47 -12.68
CA GLU A 320 -15.75 -13.86 -13.11
C GLU A 320 -16.31 -13.92 -14.52
N ARG A 321 -17.28 -13.08 -14.82
CA ARG A 321 -17.87 -12.99 -16.16
C ARG A 321 -16.82 -12.61 -17.21
N ASN A 322 -15.96 -11.66 -16.89
CA ASN A 322 -14.88 -11.26 -17.75
C ASN A 322 -13.83 -12.37 -17.91
N LEU A 323 -13.43 -13.07 -16.85
CA LEU A 323 -12.54 -14.21 -16.89
C LEU A 323 -13.14 -15.38 -17.69
N LYS A 324 -14.45 -15.67 -17.52
CA LYS A 324 -15.19 -16.67 -18.31
C LYS A 324 -15.17 -16.34 -19.80
N ARG A 325 -15.43 -15.07 -20.17
CA ARG A 325 -15.37 -14.57 -21.54
C ARG A 325 -13.95 -14.72 -22.15
N LEU A 326 -12.92 -14.47 -21.38
CA LEU A 326 -11.51 -14.62 -21.78
C LEU A 326 -10.99 -16.07 -21.70
N ARG A 327 -11.83 -17.02 -21.29
CA ARG A 327 -11.51 -18.44 -21.11
C ARG A 327 -10.36 -18.67 -20.11
N VAL A 328 -10.27 -17.82 -19.09
CA VAL A 328 -9.35 -18.02 -17.95
C VAL A 328 -10.03 -18.94 -16.94
N LYS A 329 -9.40 -20.10 -16.65
CA LYS A 329 -9.93 -21.00 -15.62
C LYS A 329 -9.79 -20.30 -14.26
N HIS A 330 -10.90 -20.15 -13.56
CA HIS A 330 -10.97 -19.46 -12.28
C HIS A 330 -11.97 -20.15 -11.35
N GLN A 331 -11.90 -19.83 -10.08
CA GLN A 331 -12.82 -20.30 -9.06
C GLN A 331 -13.06 -19.19 -8.04
N SER A 332 -14.34 -18.90 -7.78
CA SER A 332 -14.75 -17.93 -6.77
C SER A 332 -14.73 -18.55 -5.37
N ILE A 333 -14.13 -17.83 -4.43
CA ILE A 333 -13.97 -18.20 -3.02
C ILE A 333 -14.72 -17.16 -2.19
N TYR A 334 -15.81 -17.55 -1.54
CA TYR A 334 -16.69 -16.64 -0.80
C TYR A 334 -17.17 -17.20 0.55
N ALA A 335 -16.69 -18.37 0.92
CA ALA A 335 -17.02 -19.01 2.20
C ALA A 335 -15.82 -19.77 2.76
N GLU A 336 -15.88 -20.07 4.05
CA GLU A 336 -14.89 -20.90 4.74
C GLU A 336 -14.81 -22.30 4.11
N ALA A 337 -13.62 -22.89 4.13
CA ALA A 337 -13.32 -24.20 3.53
C ALA A 337 -13.37 -24.29 1.99
N MET A 338 -13.61 -23.18 1.28
CA MET A 338 -13.45 -23.13 -0.16
C MET A 338 -11.98 -22.85 -0.53
N HIS A 339 -11.46 -23.61 -1.48
CA HIS A 339 -10.10 -23.47 -1.98
C HIS A 339 -10.10 -23.56 -3.50
N PRO A 340 -9.30 -22.76 -4.22
CA PRO A 340 -9.20 -22.90 -5.67
C PRO A 340 -8.50 -24.19 -6.04
N ASP A 341 -8.90 -24.79 -7.15
CA ASP A 341 -8.14 -25.85 -7.78
C ASP A 341 -6.70 -25.39 -8.10
N LEU A 342 -5.76 -26.31 -8.14
CA LEU A 342 -4.33 -26.00 -8.35
C LEU A 342 -4.06 -25.27 -9.69
N ASP A 343 -4.91 -25.49 -10.70
CA ASP A 343 -4.81 -24.91 -12.04
C ASP A 343 -5.84 -23.81 -12.32
N ALA A 344 -6.55 -23.35 -11.29
CA ALA A 344 -7.53 -22.27 -11.37
C ALA A 344 -7.05 -21.00 -10.66
N LEU A 345 -7.35 -19.86 -11.25
CA LEU A 345 -7.16 -18.56 -10.60
C LEU A 345 -8.21 -18.38 -9.49
N GLY A 346 -7.78 -18.23 -8.25
CA GLY A 346 -8.70 -17.93 -7.13
C GLY A 346 -9.16 -16.47 -7.17
N VAL A 347 -10.48 -16.24 -7.12
CA VAL A 347 -11.12 -14.93 -6.92
C VAL A 347 -11.77 -14.96 -5.55
N TYR A 348 -11.23 -14.20 -4.60
CA TYR A 348 -11.61 -14.23 -3.19
C TYR A 348 -12.51 -13.05 -2.83
N HIS A 349 -13.81 -13.28 -2.61
CA HIS A 349 -14.79 -12.27 -2.22
C HIS A 349 -14.77 -12.04 -0.71
N VAL A 350 -13.86 -11.20 -0.26
CA VAL A 350 -13.59 -11.03 1.18
C VAL A 350 -14.62 -10.19 1.93
N HIS A 351 -15.47 -9.48 1.21
CA HIS A 351 -16.58 -8.70 1.77
C HIS A 351 -17.96 -9.32 1.51
N GLY A 352 -18.00 -10.45 0.79
CA GLY A 352 -19.20 -11.16 0.42
C GLY A 352 -19.45 -11.19 -1.07
N PHE A 353 -20.38 -12.03 -1.50
CA PHE A 353 -20.60 -12.33 -2.90
C PHE A 353 -22.09 -12.39 -3.23
N LEU A 354 -22.54 -11.57 -4.16
CA LEU A 354 -23.91 -11.50 -4.65
C LEU A 354 -23.91 -11.56 -6.18
N PRO A 355 -23.68 -12.73 -6.78
CA PRO A 355 -23.64 -12.86 -8.23
C PRO A 355 -25.01 -12.54 -8.85
N GLN A 356 -25.03 -12.11 -10.12
CA GLN A 356 -26.25 -11.83 -10.83
C GLN A 356 -27.09 -13.10 -10.98
N ASP A 357 -26.46 -14.19 -11.45
CA ASP A 357 -27.10 -15.48 -11.65
C ASP A 357 -26.72 -16.44 -10.53
N LYS A 358 -27.67 -16.67 -9.59
CA LYS A 358 -27.46 -17.54 -8.43
C LYS A 358 -27.19 -18.99 -8.81
N GLU A 359 -27.73 -19.44 -9.93
CA GLU A 359 -27.70 -20.84 -10.37
C GLU A 359 -26.29 -21.28 -10.80
N ASP A 360 -25.43 -20.33 -11.14
CA ASP A 360 -24.02 -20.60 -11.48
C ASP A 360 -23.14 -20.91 -10.27
N TYR A 361 -23.66 -20.73 -9.03
CA TYR A 361 -22.86 -20.81 -7.79
C TYR A 361 -23.58 -21.63 -6.71
N ASN A 362 -22.81 -22.41 -5.93
CA ASN A 362 -23.32 -23.25 -4.85
C ASN A 362 -23.11 -22.56 -3.48
N ASP A 363 -23.95 -22.91 -2.48
CA ASP A 363 -23.74 -22.52 -1.08
C ASP A 363 -23.66 -21.00 -0.81
N LEU A 364 -24.30 -20.16 -1.61
CA LEU A 364 -24.32 -18.71 -1.45
C LEU A 364 -24.87 -18.27 -0.08
N GLY A 365 -25.70 -19.10 0.59
CA GLY A 365 -26.23 -18.83 1.94
C GLY A 365 -25.14 -18.75 3.02
N ASN A 366 -23.94 -19.26 2.78
CA ASN A 366 -22.81 -19.22 3.70
C ASN A 366 -21.93 -17.98 3.53
N THR A 367 -22.27 -17.09 2.61
CA THR A 367 -21.53 -15.87 2.33
C THR A 367 -21.74 -14.82 3.42
N LEU A 368 -20.66 -14.34 4.03
CA LEU A 368 -20.71 -13.23 4.98
C LEU A 368 -20.73 -11.90 4.22
N LEU A 369 -21.88 -11.22 4.14
CA LEU A 369 -21.93 -9.87 3.61
C LEU A 369 -21.41 -8.85 4.61
N VAL A 370 -20.28 -8.23 4.30
CA VAL A 370 -19.68 -7.12 5.06
C VAL A 370 -20.30 -5.81 4.59
N PHE A 371 -21.59 -5.66 4.85
CA PHE A 371 -22.36 -4.50 4.40
C PHE A 371 -22.64 -3.50 5.53
N SER A 372 -22.75 -3.97 6.76
CA SER A 372 -23.08 -3.17 7.93
C SER A 372 -21.98 -3.25 8.98
N GLU A 373 -22.07 -2.38 9.98
CA GLU A 373 -21.17 -2.36 11.14
C GLU A 373 -21.02 -3.75 11.78
N ASP A 374 -22.10 -4.52 11.88
CA ASP A 374 -22.03 -5.89 12.42
C ASP A 374 -21.17 -6.83 11.59
N GLY A 375 -21.15 -6.67 10.26
CA GLY A 375 -20.28 -7.43 9.36
C GLY A 375 -18.81 -7.09 9.58
N TYR A 376 -18.49 -5.80 9.71
CA TYR A 376 -17.15 -5.34 10.05
C TYR A 376 -16.70 -5.82 11.42
N HIS A 377 -17.57 -5.75 12.43
CA HIS A 377 -17.25 -6.25 13.77
C HIS A 377 -16.89 -7.74 13.74
N LYS A 378 -17.61 -8.57 12.98
CA LYS A 378 -17.27 -9.99 12.84
C LYS A 378 -15.88 -10.20 12.25
N LEU A 379 -15.52 -9.46 11.20
CA LEU A 379 -14.19 -9.54 10.60
C LEU A 379 -13.09 -9.03 11.54
N MET A 380 -13.33 -7.93 12.26
CA MET A 380 -12.33 -7.32 13.13
C MET A 380 -12.10 -8.11 14.43
N LEU A 381 -13.14 -8.71 14.99
CA LEU A 381 -13.08 -9.47 16.23
C LEU A 381 -12.60 -10.91 16.03
N ASP A 382 -12.73 -11.44 14.83
CA ASP A 382 -12.22 -12.77 14.47
C ASP A 382 -10.95 -12.65 13.60
N PRO A 383 -9.75 -12.62 14.19
CA PRO A 383 -8.52 -12.54 13.44
C PRO A 383 -8.23 -13.80 12.60
N TYR A 384 -8.89 -14.91 12.91
CA TYR A 384 -8.75 -16.19 12.22
C TYR A 384 -9.80 -16.41 11.13
N ASN A 385 -10.67 -15.43 10.89
CA ASN A 385 -11.61 -15.48 9.76
C ASN A 385 -10.84 -15.76 8.45
N TRP A 386 -11.37 -16.65 7.63
CA TRP A 386 -10.75 -17.09 6.38
C TRP A 386 -10.37 -15.92 5.46
N ALA A 387 -11.24 -14.87 5.39
CA ALA A 387 -10.98 -13.69 4.56
C ALA A 387 -9.79 -12.88 5.09
N ASN A 388 -9.64 -12.74 6.42
CA ASN A 388 -8.46 -12.09 7.02
C ASN A 388 -7.19 -12.88 6.78
N ILE A 389 -7.23 -14.21 6.98
CA ILE A 389 -6.07 -15.10 6.77
C ILE A 389 -5.62 -15.06 5.32
N SER A 390 -6.55 -15.15 4.36
CA SER A 390 -6.25 -15.13 2.93
C SER A 390 -5.59 -13.81 2.54
N GLN A 391 -6.16 -12.68 2.91
CA GLN A 391 -5.61 -11.35 2.64
C GLN A 391 -4.22 -11.19 3.25
N LEU A 392 -4.07 -11.52 4.54
CA LEU A 392 -2.79 -11.39 5.24
C LEU A 392 -1.71 -12.29 4.62
N ASN A 393 -2.04 -13.52 4.24
CA ASN A 393 -1.12 -14.42 3.56
C ASN A 393 -0.59 -13.81 2.25
N PHE A 394 -1.48 -13.24 1.42
CA PHE A 394 -1.07 -12.60 0.18
C PHE A 394 -0.29 -11.30 0.42
N MET A 395 -0.67 -10.49 1.39
CA MET A 395 0.04 -9.26 1.74
C MET A 395 1.45 -9.54 2.29
N VAL A 396 1.67 -10.66 2.98
CA VAL A 396 3.00 -11.03 3.50
C VAL A 396 3.89 -11.61 2.41
N ASN A 397 3.35 -12.46 1.52
CA ASN A 397 4.15 -13.28 0.61
C ASN A 397 4.25 -12.75 -0.82
N ASN A 398 3.39 -11.80 -1.22
CA ASN A 398 3.26 -11.34 -2.60
C ASN A 398 3.31 -9.81 -2.72
N THR A 399 3.48 -9.34 -3.93
CA THR A 399 3.27 -7.93 -4.28
C THR A 399 1.79 -7.71 -4.58
N CYS A 400 1.13 -6.87 -3.78
CA CYS A 400 -0.27 -6.54 -3.98
C CYS A 400 -0.41 -5.26 -4.82
N LEU A 401 -1.29 -5.31 -5.82
CA LEU A 401 -1.69 -4.14 -6.62
C LEU A 401 -3.16 -3.83 -6.34
N PHE A 402 -3.40 -2.68 -5.71
CA PHE A 402 -4.73 -2.19 -5.34
C PHE A 402 -5.31 -1.34 -6.47
N ILE A 403 -6.49 -1.72 -6.97
CA ILE A 403 -7.17 -1.08 -8.11
C ILE A 403 -8.62 -0.79 -7.73
N GLY A 404 -9.08 0.45 -7.95
CA GLY A 404 -10.47 0.83 -7.66
C GLY A 404 -10.85 0.83 -6.17
N LEU A 405 -9.86 0.85 -5.28
CA LEU A 405 -10.03 0.90 -3.82
C LEU A 405 -9.70 2.29 -3.28
N SER A 406 -10.54 2.81 -2.41
CA SER A 406 -10.32 4.09 -1.72
C SER A 406 -9.26 4.00 -0.61
N MET A 407 -8.87 2.78 -0.21
CA MET A 407 -7.97 2.51 0.91
C MET A 407 -8.48 3.02 2.26
N THR A 408 -9.79 3.28 2.38
CA THR A 408 -10.42 3.76 3.61
C THR A 408 -10.89 2.65 4.53
N ASP A 409 -10.94 1.40 4.04
CA ASP A 409 -11.34 0.25 4.81
C ASP A 409 -10.42 0.03 6.04
N PRO A 410 -10.95 0.08 7.27
CA PRO A 410 -10.15 -0.01 8.48
C PRO A 410 -9.54 -1.40 8.69
N ASN A 411 -10.23 -2.46 8.25
CA ASN A 411 -9.73 -3.83 8.38
C ASN A 411 -8.56 -4.07 7.42
N MET A 412 -8.68 -3.62 6.17
CA MET A 412 -7.58 -3.70 5.20
C MET A 412 -6.33 -2.96 5.70
N ARG A 413 -6.48 -1.74 6.24
CA ARG A 413 -5.35 -0.99 6.80
C ARG A 413 -4.71 -1.72 7.97
N ARG A 414 -5.50 -2.29 8.87
CA ARG A 414 -5.02 -3.14 9.97
C ARG A 414 -4.21 -4.34 9.44
N LEU A 415 -4.69 -5.02 8.40
CA LEU A 415 -3.99 -6.16 7.81
C LEU A 415 -2.68 -5.73 7.14
N LEU A 416 -2.64 -4.58 6.46
CA LEU A 416 -1.41 -3.99 5.90
C LEU A 416 -0.38 -3.68 6.99
N GLU A 417 -0.80 -3.09 8.11
CA GLU A 417 0.10 -2.85 9.26
C GLU A 417 0.69 -4.15 9.80
N ILE A 418 -0.14 -5.18 9.96
CA ILE A 418 0.31 -6.50 10.43
C ILE A 418 1.27 -7.12 9.40
N ALA A 419 0.96 -7.05 8.11
CA ALA A 419 1.82 -7.56 7.04
C ALA A 419 3.17 -6.85 7.02
N ALA A 420 3.18 -5.52 7.13
CA ALA A 420 4.39 -4.71 7.19
C ALA A 420 5.31 -5.09 8.37
N GLN A 421 4.72 -5.49 9.52
CA GLN A 421 5.49 -5.96 10.67
C GLN A 421 6.11 -7.35 10.48
N LYS A 422 5.55 -8.18 9.58
CA LYS A 422 5.97 -9.56 9.35
C LYS A 422 6.97 -9.72 8.20
N LYS A 423 7.20 -8.67 7.42
CA LYS A 423 8.14 -8.70 6.30
C LYS A 423 9.57 -8.88 6.78
N TYR A 424 10.33 -9.74 6.08
CA TYR A 424 11.71 -10.09 6.40
C TYR A 424 12.75 -9.29 5.60
N ASP A 425 12.30 -8.56 4.55
CA ASP A 425 13.21 -7.82 3.66
C ASP A 425 12.50 -6.59 3.10
N ASP A 426 13.04 -5.39 3.35
CA ASP A 426 12.46 -4.10 2.93
C ASP A 426 12.33 -3.96 1.41
N ASP A 427 13.15 -4.68 0.63
CA ASP A 427 13.19 -4.57 -0.82
C ASP A 427 12.29 -5.59 -1.56
N LEU A 428 11.79 -6.66 -0.91
CA LEU A 428 11.18 -7.79 -1.62
C LEU A 428 9.65 -7.76 -1.74
N CYS A 429 8.94 -6.98 -0.92
CA CYS A 429 7.48 -6.94 -0.98
C CYS A 429 6.96 -5.51 -0.82
N GLN A 430 7.03 -4.72 -1.87
CA GLN A 430 6.33 -3.44 -1.90
C GLN A 430 4.97 -3.64 -2.57
N HIS A 431 3.92 -3.11 -1.93
CA HIS A 431 2.59 -3.05 -2.50
C HIS A 431 2.40 -1.74 -3.25
N TYR A 432 1.41 -1.71 -4.14
CA TYR A 432 1.13 -0.55 -4.97
C TYR A 432 -0.36 -0.26 -5.00
N VAL A 433 -0.73 1.01 -4.90
CA VAL A 433 -2.10 1.47 -5.11
C VAL A 433 -2.15 2.48 -6.24
N ILE A 434 -3.15 2.36 -7.13
CA ILE A 434 -3.39 3.35 -8.18
C ILE A 434 -4.43 4.34 -7.66
N MET A 435 -4.07 5.62 -7.59
CA MET A 435 -4.92 6.69 -7.08
C MET A 435 -4.93 7.90 -8.00
N ARG A 436 -6.08 8.58 -8.06
CA ARG A 436 -6.19 9.84 -8.79
C ARG A 436 -5.61 10.98 -7.99
N ARG A 437 -4.82 11.81 -8.64
CA ARG A 437 -4.23 13.02 -8.06
C ARG A 437 -5.31 13.97 -7.58
N PHE A 438 -5.12 14.55 -6.42
CA PHE A 438 -5.96 15.61 -5.93
C PHE A 438 -5.72 16.89 -6.74
N LYS A 439 -6.77 17.42 -7.37
CA LYS A 439 -6.71 18.64 -8.16
C LYS A 439 -7.81 19.61 -7.73
N ILE A 440 -7.43 20.81 -7.40
CA ILE A 440 -8.38 21.89 -7.16
C ILE A 440 -8.82 22.46 -8.53
N ASN A 441 -10.11 22.36 -8.82
CA ASN A 441 -10.68 22.83 -10.09
C ASN A 441 -10.72 24.35 -10.13
N ASN A 442 -9.67 24.99 -10.66
CA ASN A 442 -9.66 26.41 -10.96
C ASN A 442 -8.87 26.69 -12.25
N SER A 443 -9.48 27.37 -13.20
CA SER A 443 -8.78 27.94 -14.36
C SER A 443 -7.80 29.02 -13.86
N GLY A 444 -6.50 28.84 -14.04
CA GLY A 444 -5.47 29.80 -13.64
C GLY A 444 -4.92 29.54 -12.22
N LYS A 445 -4.54 28.32 -11.91
CA LYS A 445 -3.95 27.95 -10.61
C LYS A 445 -2.76 28.82 -10.23
N SER A 446 -2.86 29.45 -9.05
CA SER A 446 -1.73 30.12 -8.42
C SER A 446 -0.63 29.12 -8.05
N GLU A 447 0.60 29.58 -7.94
CA GLU A 447 1.74 28.75 -7.49
C GLU A 447 1.50 28.12 -6.10
N SER A 448 0.79 28.84 -5.22
CA SER A 448 0.43 28.34 -3.88
C SER A 448 -0.51 27.14 -3.94
N ILE A 449 -1.49 27.12 -4.87
CA ILE A 449 -2.39 25.97 -5.06
C ILE A 449 -1.61 24.75 -5.54
N LYS A 450 -0.70 24.93 -6.53
CA LYS A 450 0.14 23.83 -7.02
C LYS A 450 1.02 23.23 -5.92
N ARG A 451 1.64 24.08 -5.11
CA ARG A 451 2.44 23.60 -3.96
C ARG A 451 1.59 22.88 -2.93
N PHE A 452 0.39 23.37 -2.65
CA PHE A 452 -0.54 22.67 -1.76
C PHE A 452 -0.91 21.28 -2.31
N GLU A 453 -1.25 21.17 -3.59
CA GLU A 453 -1.55 19.88 -4.24
C GLU A 453 -0.36 18.90 -4.10
N ASN A 454 0.86 19.34 -4.38
CA ASN A 454 2.07 18.51 -4.25
C ASN A 454 2.36 18.10 -2.80
N VAL A 455 2.21 19.02 -1.83
CA VAL A 455 2.38 18.71 -0.41
C VAL A 455 1.34 17.68 0.04
N ASN A 456 0.07 17.85 -0.36
CA ASN A 456 -0.99 16.89 -0.03
C ASN A 456 -0.70 15.49 -0.61
N GLU A 457 -0.21 15.41 -1.85
CA GLU A 457 0.21 14.15 -2.46
C GLU A 457 1.39 13.52 -1.68
N SER A 458 2.39 14.31 -1.29
CA SER A 458 3.53 13.82 -0.52
C SER A 458 3.13 13.29 0.86
N LEU A 459 2.19 13.96 1.54
CA LEU A 459 1.66 13.49 2.83
C LEU A 459 0.88 12.18 2.69
N GLN A 460 0.10 12.03 1.61
CA GLN A 460 -0.59 10.77 1.34
C GLN A 460 0.39 9.64 1.00
N GLU A 461 1.42 9.92 0.18
CA GLU A 461 2.47 8.94 -0.12
C GLU A 461 3.17 8.47 1.15
N ASP A 462 3.51 9.37 2.06
CA ASP A 462 4.18 9.06 3.32
C ASP A 462 3.29 8.19 4.22
N PHE A 463 2.00 8.54 4.32
CA PHE A 463 1.01 7.72 5.02
C PHE A 463 0.94 6.30 4.44
N PHE A 464 0.78 6.15 3.13
CA PHE A 464 0.70 4.82 2.51
C PHE A 464 2.02 4.06 2.58
N LYS A 465 3.15 4.75 2.51
CA LYS A 465 4.46 4.16 2.70
C LYS A 465 4.61 3.54 4.09
N SER A 466 4.03 4.15 5.13
CA SER A 466 4.02 3.57 6.49
C SER A 466 3.24 2.25 6.58
N LEU A 467 2.31 2.01 5.64
CA LEU A 467 1.58 0.75 5.47
C LEU A 467 2.25 -0.22 4.48
N GLY A 468 3.43 0.10 3.95
CA GLY A 468 4.13 -0.70 2.96
C GLY A 468 3.59 -0.56 1.53
N VAL A 469 2.88 0.51 1.23
CA VAL A 469 2.20 0.74 -0.04
C VAL A 469 2.77 1.96 -0.77
N ASN A 470 3.17 1.81 -2.02
CA ASN A 470 3.57 2.89 -2.92
C ASN A 470 2.36 3.40 -3.70
N VAL A 471 2.25 4.72 -3.88
CA VAL A 471 1.15 5.31 -4.64
C VAL A 471 1.57 5.54 -6.10
N ILE A 472 0.79 4.99 -7.02
CA ILE A 472 0.90 5.24 -8.45
C ILE A 472 -0.16 6.28 -8.81
N TRP A 473 0.26 7.53 -9.00
CA TRP A 473 -0.62 8.62 -9.32
C TRP A 473 -1.05 8.63 -10.78
N VAL A 474 -2.35 8.85 -11.01
CA VAL A 474 -2.95 9.13 -12.33
C VAL A 474 -3.68 10.46 -12.30
N ASN A 475 -3.75 11.17 -13.42
CA ASN A 475 -4.55 12.39 -13.50
C ASN A 475 -6.03 12.06 -13.67
N ASP A 476 -6.34 10.99 -14.41
CA ASP A 476 -7.69 10.47 -14.56
C ASP A 476 -7.68 8.94 -14.48
N TYR A 477 -8.80 8.35 -14.11
CA TYR A 477 -8.97 6.89 -14.02
C TYR A 477 -8.88 6.21 -15.39
N ASP A 478 -9.19 6.91 -16.49
CA ASP A 478 -9.04 6.44 -17.88
C ASP A 478 -7.59 6.06 -18.24
N GLU A 479 -6.60 6.51 -17.47
CA GLU A 479 -5.20 6.12 -17.66
C GLU A 479 -4.92 4.69 -17.17
N ILE A 480 -5.72 4.14 -16.23
CA ILE A 480 -5.44 2.86 -15.58
C ILE A 480 -5.35 1.69 -16.55
N PRO A 481 -6.26 1.50 -17.51
CA PRO A 481 -6.16 0.42 -18.48
C PRO A 481 -4.82 0.41 -19.22
N ASN A 482 -4.31 1.58 -19.61
CA ASN A 482 -3.02 1.68 -20.28
C ASN A 482 -1.84 1.35 -19.36
N LEU A 483 -1.92 1.65 -18.05
CA LEU A 483 -0.89 1.25 -17.08
C LEU A 483 -0.87 -0.28 -16.91
N LEU A 484 -2.04 -0.91 -16.85
CA LEU A 484 -2.14 -2.37 -16.76
C LEU A 484 -1.55 -3.07 -18.00
N LYS A 485 -1.81 -2.54 -19.21
CA LYS A 485 -1.15 -3.00 -20.44
C LYS A 485 0.38 -2.93 -20.36
N GLN A 486 0.91 -1.85 -19.79
CA GLN A 486 2.35 -1.71 -19.61
C GLN A 486 2.93 -2.74 -18.64
N ILE A 487 2.22 -3.14 -17.59
CA ILE A 487 2.66 -4.17 -16.65
C ILE A 487 2.75 -5.54 -17.33
N LYS A 488 1.83 -5.86 -18.23
CA LYS A 488 1.80 -7.14 -18.96
C LYS A 488 2.93 -7.27 -19.99
N ASN A 489 3.27 -6.17 -20.68
CA ASN A 489 4.24 -6.11 -21.78
C ASN A 489 5.67 -5.83 -21.29
#